data_ef80a721ab93f6005f2b5221d1213dcf
#
_entry.id   ef80a721ab93f6005f2b5221d1213dcf
#
_cell.length_a   1.000
_cell.length_b   1.000
_cell.length_c   1.000
_cell.angle_alpha   90.00
_cell.angle_beta   90.00
_cell.angle_gamma   90.00
#
_symmetry.space_group_name_H-M   'P 1'
#
loop_
_entity.id
_entity.type
_entity.pdbx_description
1 polymer ?
#
loop_
_entity_poly.entity_id
_entity_poly.type
_entity_poly.pdbx_seq_one_letter_code
_entity_poly.pdbx_strand_id
1 'polypeptide(L)'
;MKIAIIGTGISGLTCGYYLHQQHDITLFEANDYIGGHTATVDVRVGNEDYAIDTGFIVYNDRTYPNFIKMMNEIGVEGIPTQMSFSVRNDGNGLEYNGHTLTTLFAQKRNWLNPKFYRFILEILRFNKLAKASATEQISSSQTLGAFLDEHQFSDFFSDNYILPMGAAIWSSSLADMRAFPLMFFLRFFLNHGLLDVMNRPQWYVIKGGSRAYIPSLTQGFADKIRLNSPVEKVVRSEQGVAIYANGQCEWFDEVIFACHSDQALAMLSDASSCENDILSNMAYQANDVVLHTDTSVLPKRKSAWASWNYLLEGGEEGLQRLPSLTYNMNILQHIDSSHTFCVTLNRTEDIDENKILRQFTYHHPVFTMESIAAQQRKEEIQGAQHTWFCGAYWYNGFHEDGVRSALDVVKGVAAKHNEKSDTLYEQGAA
;
A
#
# COMPACT_ATOMS: atom_id res chain seq x y z
N MET A 1 20.89 -14.06 -19.99
CA MET A 1 20.86 -12.64 -20.42
C MET A 1 21.37 -11.76 -19.30
N LYS A 2 21.76 -10.55 -19.61
CA LYS A 2 22.12 -9.52 -18.65
C LYS A 2 20.93 -8.58 -18.45
N ILE A 3 20.35 -8.54 -17.23
CA ILE A 3 19.13 -7.81 -16.94
C ILE A 3 19.39 -6.74 -15.88
N ALA A 4 19.03 -5.50 -16.19
CA ALA A 4 19.00 -4.42 -15.21
C ALA A 4 17.64 -4.37 -14.52
N ILE A 5 17.62 -4.26 -13.18
CA ILE A 5 16.41 -4.05 -12.38
C ILE A 5 16.58 -2.72 -11.64
N ILE A 6 15.67 -1.77 -11.86
CA ILE A 6 15.75 -0.43 -11.29
C ILE A 6 14.78 -0.33 -10.12
N GLY A 7 15.32 -0.26 -8.90
CA GLY A 7 14.59 -0.24 -7.64
C GLY A 7 14.67 -1.55 -6.87
N THR A 8 14.82 -1.48 -5.55
CA THR A 8 14.89 -2.62 -4.62
C THR A 8 13.69 -2.68 -3.67
N GLY A 9 12.56 -2.09 -4.06
CA GLY A 9 11.28 -2.37 -3.41
C GLY A 9 10.84 -3.81 -3.63
N ILE A 10 9.72 -4.21 -3.04
CA ILE A 10 9.24 -5.61 -3.11
C ILE A 10 9.16 -6.14 -4.55
N SER A 11 8.78 -5.31 -5.53
CA SER A 11 8.71 -5.73 -6.94
C SER A 11 10.09 -6.05 -7.50
N GLY A 12 11.08 -5.19 -7.29
CA GLY A 12 12.44 -5.42 -7.76
C GLY A 12 13.11 -6.61 -7.09
N LEU A 13 12.92 -6.75 -5.77
CA LEU A 13 13.43 -7.91 -5.02
C LEU A 13 12.77 -9.22 -5.47
N THR A 14 11.48 -9.21 -5.79
CA THR A 14 10.77 -10.38 -6.35
C THR A 14 11.32 -10.74 -7.73
N CYS A 15 11.53 -9.76 -8.63
CA CYS A 15 12.20 -10.02 -9.91
C CYS A 15 13.60 -10.60 -9.70
N GLY A 16 14.39 -10.01 -8.81
CA GLY A 16 15.74 -10.52 -8.47
C GLY A 16 15.69 -11.96 -7.99
N TYR A 17 14.79 -12.29 -7.08
CA TYR A 17 14.65 -13.64 -6.50
C TYR A 17 14.34 -14.71 -7.55
N TYR A 18 13.44 -14.44 -8.49
CA TYR A 18 13.04 -15.43 -9.49
C TYR A 18 13.93 -15.45 -10.74
N LEU A 19 14.69 -14.37 -11.03
CA LEU A 19 15.50 -14.28 -12.24
C LEU A 19 16.99 -14.62 -12.02
N HIS A 20 17.55 -14.44 -10.80
CA HIS A 20 18.99 -14.53 -10.56
C HIS A 20 19.62 -15.89 -10.88
N GLN A 21 18.86 -16.97 -10.84
CA GLN A 21 19.38 -18.31 -11.12
C GLN A 21 19.59 -18.58 -12.63
N GLN A 22 18.85 -17.87 -13.48
CA GLN A 22 18.84 -18.09 -14.94
C GLN A 22 19.49 -16.94 -15.71
N HIS A 23 19.66 -15.77 -15.07
CA HIS A 23 20.15 -14.56 -15.69
C HIS A 23 21.23 -13.87 -14.88
N ASP A 24 22.10 -13.12 -15.54
CA ASP A 24 23.04 -12.20 -14.89
C ASP A 24 22.31 -10.90 -14.60
N ILE A 25 21.87 -10.73 -13.35
CA ILE A 25 21.08 -9.58 -12.92
C ILE A 25 21.94 -8.52 -12.25
N THR A 26 21.54 -7.27 -12.37
CA THR A 26 22.06 -6.15 -11.57
C THR A 26 20.89 -5.32 -11.09
N LEU A 27 20.78 -5.11 -9.77
CA LEU A 27 19.77 -4.23 -9.19
C LEU A 27 20.41 -2.87 -8.86
N PHE A 28 19.74 -1.80 -9.27
CA PHE A 28 20.13 -0.43 -8.97
C PHE A 28 19.19 0.16 -7.93
N GLU A 29 19.74 0.65 -6.83
CA GLU A 29 19.00 1.32 -5.76
C GLU A 29 19.59 2.72 -5.53
N ALA A 30 18.69 3.71 -5.55
CA ALA A 30 19.10 5.10 -5.35
C ALA A 30 19.49 5.42 -3.89
N ASN A 31 18.85 4.73 -2.94
CA ASN A 31 19.08 4.91 -1.51
C ASN A 31 20.28 4.09 -1.02
N ASP A 32 20.64 4.32 0.24
CA ASP A 32 21.65 3.57 0.99
C ASP A 32 21.13 2.31 1.66
N TYR A 33 19.86 1.96 1.45
CA TYR A 33 19.19 0.78 2.01
C TYR A 33 18.33 0.06 0.98
N ILE A 34 18.09 -1.24 1.23
CA ILE A 34 17.26 -2.13 0.40
C ILE A 34 15.85 -2.21 0.98
N GLY A 35 14.83 -2.26 0.11
CA GLY A 35 13.46 -2.61 0.52
C GLY A 35 12.38 -1.60 0.16
N GLY A 36 12.74 -0.35 -0.15
CA GLY A 36 11.75 0.69 -0.45
C GLY A 36 10.76 0.87 0.73
N HIS A 37 9.47 0.62 0.50
CA HIS A 37 8.44 0.66 1.57
C HIS A 37 8.53 -0.49 2.59
N THR A 38 9.39 -1.47 2.42
CA THR A 38 9.75 -2.44 3.46
C THR A 38 10.72 -1.78 4.42
N ALA A 39 10.20 -0.96 5.31
CA ALA A 39 10.98 -0.07 6.18
C ALA A 39 10.69 -0.35 7.65
N THR A 40 11.66 -0.98 8.32
CA THR A 40 11.69 -1.12 9.79
C THR A 40 12.77 -0.21 10.35
N VAL A 41 12.41 0.64 11.28
CA VAL A 41 13.27 1.67 11.86
C VAL A 41 13.67 1.27 13.28
N ASP A 42 14.98 1.22 13.53
CA ASP A 42 15.48 1.00 14.88
C ASP A 42 15.46 2.32 15.66
N VAL A 43 14.82 2.30 16.82
CA VAL A 43 14.77 3.44 17.74
C VAL A 43 15.08 2.99 19.16
N ARG A 44 15.76 3.87 19.89
CA ARG A 44 16.01 3.67 21.31
C ARG A 44 15.15 4.62 22.12
N VAL A 45 14.33 4.06 23.02
CA VAL A 45 13.49 4.85 23.92
C VAL A 45 13.77 4.39 25.34
N GLY A 46 14.24 5.31 26.19
CA GLY A 46 14.77 4.94 27.49
C GLY A 46 16.03 4.07 27.34
N ASN A 47 16.02 2.88 27.91
CA ASN A 47 17.12 1.91 27.86
C ASN A 47 16.87 0.73 26.93
N GLU A 48 15.79 0.76 26.16
CA GLU A 48 15.35 -0.35 25.32
C GLU A 48 15.40 0.03 23.84
N ASP A 49 15.76 -0.95 23.00
CA ASP A 49 15.81 -0.81 21.54
C ASP A 49 14.56 -1.48 20.94
N TYR A 50 13.96 -0.80 19.96
CA TYR A 50 12.73 -1.23 19.29
C TYR A 50 12.89 -1.16 17.78
N ALA A 51 12.33 -2.12 17.07
CA ALA A 51 12.27 -2.18 15.60
C ALA A 51 10.82 -1.94 15.16
N ILE A 52 10.55 -0.76 14.62
CA ILE A 52 9.21 -0.29 14.29
C ILE A 52 9.02 -0.20 12.78
N ASP A 53 8.00 -0.86 12.25
CA ASP A 53 7.62 -0.75 10.84
C ASP A 53 6.95 0.59 10.57
N THR A 54 7.40 1.26 9.51
CA THR A 54 6.89 2.60 9.14
C THR A 54 6.27 2.64 7.74
N GLY A 55 6.55 1.65 6.90
CA GLY A 55 5.98 1.51 5.57
C GLY A 55 5.04 0.31 5.46
N PHE A 56 5.51 -0.82 4.92
CA PHE A 56 4.75 -2.06 4.92
C PHE A 56 4.69 -2.66 6.33
N ILE A 57 3.47 -2.91 6.84
CA ILE A 57 3.25 -3.38 8.21
C ILE A 57 2.56 -4.74 8.24
N VAL A 58 1.44 -4.89 7.51
CA VAL A 58 0.54 -6.04 7.63
C VAL A 58 0.20 -6.70 6.30
N TYR A 59 -0.06 -8.01 6.36
CA TYR A 59 -0.65 -8.79 5.27
C TYR A 59 -1.71 -9.75 5.84
N ASN A 60 -2.52 -10.38 4.99
CA ASN A 60 -3.53 -11.31 5.45
C ASN A 60 -3.54 -12.61 4.64
N ASP A 61 -4.17 -13.65 5.19
CA ASP A 61 -4.21 -15.00 4.64
C ASP A 61 -5.12 -15.18 3.41
N ARG A 62 -5.84 -14.15 2.99
CA ARG A 62 -6.82 -14.22 1.88
C ARG A 62 -6.32 -13.54 0.62
N THR A 63 -5.75 -12.34 0.75
CA THR A 63 -5.44 -11.47 -0.39
C THR A 63 -3.94 -11.33 -0.66
N TYR A 64 -3.08 -12.10 0.00
CA TYR A 64 -1.63 -12.10 -0.17
C TYR A 64 -1.04 -13.47 -0.55
N PRO A 65 -1.63 -14.21 -1.52
CA PRO A 65 -1.21 -15.59 -1.81
C PRO A 65 0.22 -15.68 -2.33
N ASN A 66 0.64 -14.78 -3.22
CA ASN A 66 1.98 -14.81 -3.80
C ASN A 66 3.04 -14.36 -2.79
N PHE A 67 2.75 -13.33 -2.00
CA PHE A 67 3.64 -12.90 -0.91
C PHE A 67 3.82 -14.02 0.12
N ILE A 68 2.74 -14.65 0.57
CA ILE A 68 2.79 -15.77 1.53
C ILE A 68 3.59 -16.94 0.96
N LYS A 69 3.38 -17.29 -0.31
CA LYS A 69 4.15 -18.34 -0.98
C LYS A 69 5.64 -18.01 -0.95
N MET A 70 6.02 -16.80 -1.35
CA MET A 70 7.41 -16.36 -1.34
C MET A 70 8.01 -16.37 0.07
N MET A 71 7.27 -15.91 1.11
CA MET A 71 7.71 -15.96 2.50
C MET A 71 7.94 -17.41 2.97
N ASN A 72 7.07 -18.34 2.59
CA ASN A 72 7.23 -19.77 2.90
C ASN A 72 8.47 -20.36 2.20
N GLU A 73 8.74 -20.01 0.94
CA GLU A 73 9.92 -20.45 0.19
C GLU A 73 11.23 -20.01 0.87
N ILE A 74 11.26 -18.80 1.44
CA ILE A 74 12.45 -18.26 2.11
C ILE A 74 12.49 -18.53 3.63
N GLY A 75 11.49 -19.26 4.18
CA GLY A 75 11.42 -19.64 5.59
C GLY A 75 11.14 -18.50 6.57
N VAL A 76 10.37 -17.50 6.15
CA VAL A 76 10.00 -16.34 6.98
C VAL A 76 8.60 -16.52 7.56
N GLU A 77 8.48 -16.35 8.88
CA GLU A 77 7.24 -16.53 9.62
C GLU A 77 6.49 -15.21 9.85
N GLY A 78 5.15 -15.28 9.71
CA GLY A 78 4.24 -14.23 10.13
C GLY A 78 3.66 -14.49 11.52
N ILE A 79 3.42 -13.43 12.28
CA ILE A 79 2.77 -13.46 13.58
C ILE A 79 1.34 -12.92 13.40
N PRO A 80 0.28 -13.66 13.84
CA PRO A 80 -1.08 -13.16 13.79
C PRO A 80 -1.21 -11.84 14.55
N THR A 81 -1.91 -10.87 13.95
CA THR A 81 -2.14 -9.56 14.58
C THR A 81 -3.59 -9.13 14.48
N GLN A 82 -3.94 -8.11 15.27
CA GLN A 82 -5.25 -7.51 15.25
C GLN A 82 -5.31 -6.36 14.25
N MET A 83 -6.24 -6.43 13.30
CA MET A 83 -6.59 -5.31 12.43
C MET A 83 -7.92 -4.72 12.91
N SER A 84 -7.88 -3.48 13.36
CA SER A 84 -9.03 -2.74 13.84
C SER A 84 -8.95 -1.29 13.37
N PHE A 85 -10.12 -0.67 13.20
CA PHE A 85 -10.25 0.70 12.71
C PHE A 85 -11.08 1.54 13.68
N SER A 86 -10.59 2.71 14.03
CA SER A 86 -11.29 3.70 14.84
C SER A 86 -11.39 5.05 14.15
N VAL A 87 -12.41 5.79 14.51
CA VAL A 87 -12.61 7.17 14.10
C VAL A 87 -12.75 8.05 15.33
N ARG A 88 -11.99 9.13 15.35
CA ARG A 88 -12.17 10.29 16.21
C ARG A 88 -12.55 11.48 15.34
N ASN A 89 -13.73 12.05 15.55
CA ASN A 89 -14.19 13.24 14.85
C ASN A 89 -14.31 14.39 15.84
N ASP A 90 -13.37 15.32 15.81
CA ASP A 90 -13.35 16.46 16.73
C ASP A 90 -14.44 17.50 16.40
N GLY A 91 -14.94 17.55 15.14
CA GLY A 91 -16.01 18.43 14.71
C GLY A 91 -17.38 18.08 15.34
N ASN A 92 -17.68 16.79 15.55
CA ASN A 92 -18.94 16.34 16.15
C ASN A 92 -18.77 15.57 17.47
N GLY A 93 -17.53 15.37 17.89
CA GLY A 93 -17.16 14.68 19.13
C GLY A 93 -17.42 13.18 19.12
N LEU A 94 -17.52 12.53 17.96
CA LEU A 94 -17.69 11.09 17.83
C LEU A 94 -16.36 10.36 18.02
N GLU A 95 -16.36 9.30 18.83
CA GLU A 95 -15.27 8.32 18.92
C GLU A 95 -15.84 6.93 18.99
N TYR A 96 -15.33 6.03 18.14
CA TYR A 96 -15.67 4.63 18.17
C TYR A 96 -14.55 3.78 17.54
N ASN A 97 -14.55 2.48 17.86
CA ASN A 97 -13.70 1.48 17.23
C ASN A 97 -14.59 0.29 16.81
N GLY A 98 -14.57 -0.04 15.51
CA GLY A 98 -15.43 -1.05 14.90
C GLY A 98 -15.04 -2.51 15.17
N HIS A 99 -14.12 -2.79 16.13
CA HIS A 99 -13.62 -4.14 16.36
C HIS A 99 -14.60 -5.05 17.11
N THR A 100 -15.16 -4.55 18.21
CA THR A 100 -16.13 -5.28 19.05
C THR A 100 -17.32 -4.39 19.41
N LEU A 101 -18.41 -4.97 19.89
CA LEU A 101 -19.54 -4.18 20.41
C LEU A 101 -19.12 -3.26 21.57
N THR A 102 -18.25 -3.72 22.46
CA THR A 102 -17.75 -2.92 23.56
C THR A 102 -16.96 -1.70 23.08
N THR A 103 -16.09 -1.88 22.10
CA THR A 103 -15.28 -0.80 21.53
C THR A 103 -16.08 0.11 20.60
N LEU A 104 -17.10 -0.41 19.94
CA LEU A 104 -18.05 0.37 19.13
C LEU A 104 -18.82 1.37 20.01
N PHE A 105 -19.19 0.96 21.23
CA PHE A 105 -19.81 1.81 22.23
C PHE A 105 -18.80 2.38 23.24
N ALA A 106 -17.58 2.65 22.84
CA ALA A 106 -16.56 3.29 23.67
C ALA A 106 -17.06 4.60 24.33
N GLN A 107 -17.94 5.32 23.64
CA GLN A 107 -18.70 6.43 24.19
C GLN A 107 -20.03 5.92 24.76
N LYS A 108 -20.14 5.79 26.08
CA LYS A 108 -21.35 5.27 26.76
C LYS A 108 -22.64 6.02 26.37
N ARG A 109 -22.55 7.33 26.03
CA ARG A 109 -23.70 8.13 25.57
C ARG A 109 -24.36 7.56 24.29
N ASN A 110 -23.59 6.83 23.49
CA ASN A 110 -24.09 6.26 22.23
C ASN A 110 -25.07 5.11 22.43
N TRP A 111 -25.13 4.49 23.63
CA TRP A 111 -26.15 3.52 23.99
C TRP A 111 -27.58 4.09 23.98
N LEU A 112 -27.73 5.40 24.17
CA LEU A 112 -29.02 6.10 24.17
C LEU A 112 -29.19 7.05 22.96
N ASN A 113 -28.30 6.96 21.95
CA ASN A 113 -28.28 7.84 20.81
C ASN A 113 -28.92 7.18 19.57
N PRO A 114 -30.15 7.56 19.16
CA PRO A 114 -30.80 7.01 17.98
C PRO A 114 -30.01 7.20 16.67
N LYS A 115 -29.28 8.32 16.54
CA LYS A 115 -28.42 8.58 15.37
C LYS A 115 -27.30 7.54 15.24
N PHE A 116 -26.78 7.08 16.37
CA PHE A 116 -25.72 6.07 16.36
C PHE A 116 -26.25 4.68 15.97
N TYR A 117 -27.47 4.32 16.36
CA TYR A 117 -28.13 3.08 15.90
C TYR A 117 -28.44 3.16 14.40
N ARG A 118 -28.93 4.31 13.91
CA ARG A 118 -29.12 4.52 12.48
C ARG A 118 -27.81 4.36 11.71
N PHE A 119 -26.72 4.92 12.20
CA PHE A 119 -25.38 4.75 11.64
C PHE A 119 -24.97 3.28 11.52
N ILE A 120 -25.17 2.47 12.58
CA ILE A 120 -24.90 1.03 12.55
C ILE A 120 -25.77 0.32 11.48
N LEU A 121 -27.05 0.66 11.39
CA LEU A 121 -27.95 0.10 10.38
C LEU A 121 -27.52 0.50 8.95
N GLU A 122 -27.03 1.70 8.75
CA GLU A 122 -26.51 2.15 7.46
C GLU A 122 -25.23 1.38 7.08
N ILE A 123 -24.34 1.06 8.03
CA ILE A 123 -23.19 0.17 7.79
C ILE A 123 -23.65 -1.20 7.28
N LEU A 124 -24.61 -1.83 7.95
CA LEU A 124 -25.14 -3.13 7.55
C LEU A 124 -25.83 -3.08 6.19
N ARG A 125 -26.59 -1.99 5.93
CA ARG A 125 -27.24 -1.76 4.63
C ARG A 125 -26.23 -1.57 3.51
N PHE A 126 -25.18 -0.78 3.75
CA PHE A 126 -24.11 -0.59 2.79
C PHE A 126 -23.40 -1.90 2.46
N ASN A 127 -23.02 -2.68 3.47
CA ASN A 127 -22.36 -3.97 3.26
C ASN A 127 -23.20 -4.91 2.39
N LYS A 128 -24.52 -4.95 2.62
CA LYS A 128 -25.45 -5.77 1.82
C LYS A 128 -25.55 -5.29 0.36
N LEU A 129 -25.73 -3.99 0.15
CA LEU A 129 -25.81 -3.39 -1.18
C LEU A 129 -24.48 -3.52 -1.93
N ALA A 130 -23.37 -3.21 -1.29
CA ALA A 130 -22.04 -3.29 -1.86
C ALA A 130 -21.72 -4.72 -2.36
N LYS A 131 -22.06 -5.75 -1.59
CA LYS A 131 -21.89 -7.16 -2.02
C LYS A 131 -22.74 -7.51 -3.24
N ALA A 132 -23.99 -7.07 -3.28
CA ALA A 132 -24.86 -7.28 -4.43
C ALA A 132 -24.31 -6.57 -5.67
N SER A 133 -23.96 -5.29 -5.52
CA SER A 133 -23.43 -4.47 -6.61
C SER A 133 -22.07 -4.94 -7.13
N ALA A 134 -21.21 -5.50 -6.28
CA ALA A 134 -19.92 -6.06 -6.73
C ALA A 134 -20.06 -7.24 -7.71
N THR A 135 -21.22 -7.91 -7.74
CA THR A 135 -21.52 -9.02 -8.65
C THR A 135 -22.30 -8.61 -9.89
N GLU A 136 -22.80 -7.38 -9.94
CA GLU A 136 -23.55 -6.84 -11.07
C GLU A 136 -22.62 -6.12 -12.06
N GLN A 137 -23.08 -6.00 -13.32
CA GLN A 137 -22.41 -5.14 -14.30
C GLN A 137 -22.76 -3.66 -14.05
N ILE A 138 -22.01 -3.03 -13.16
CA ILE A 138 -22.13 -1.59 -12.91
C ILE A 138 -21.34 -0.82 -13.97
N SER A 139 -21.81 0.38 -14.31
CA SER A 139 -21.09 1.30 -15.21
C SER A 139 -19.67 1.55 -14.69
N SER A 140 -18.68 1.39 -15.55
CA SER A 140 -17.26 1.66 -15.24
C SER A 140 -17.00 3.12 -14.83
N SER A 141 -17.92 4.03 -15.09
CA SER A 141 -17.83 5.46 -14.77
C SER A 141 -18.52 5.85 -13.46
N GLN A 142 -19.15 4.92 -12.72
CA GLN A 142 -19.82 5.25 -11.47
C GLN A 142 -18.80 5.48 -10.35
N THR A 143 -19.03 6.57 -9.58
CA THR A 143 -18.20 6.91 -8.42
C THR A 143 -18.82 6.44 -7.10
N LEU A 144 -17.99 6.33 -6.05
CA LEU A 144 -18.47 6.02 -4.70
C LEU A 144 -19.47 7.07 -4.21
N GLY A 145 -19.22 8.37 -4.45
CA GLY A 145 -20.13 9.46 -4.07
C GLY A 145 -21.48 9.33 -4.75
N ALA A 146 -21.52 9.09 -6.08
CA ALA A 146 -22.76 8.87 -6.81
C ALA A 146 -23.57 7.69 -6.27
N PHE A 147 -22.90 6.58 -5.91
CA PHE A 147 -23.53 5.42 -5.29
C PHE A 147 -24.14 5.73 -3.91
N LEU A 148 -23.42 6.50 -3.08
CA LEU A 148 -23.91 6.91 -1.76
C LEU A 148 -25.15 7.80 -1.88
N ASP A 149 -25.15 8.75 -2.83
CA ASP A 149 -26.24 9.70 -3.08
C ASP A 149 -27.47 8.97 -3.68
N GLU A 150 -27.28 8.10 -4.67
CA GLU A 150 -28.33 7.29 -5.30
C GLU A 150 -29.09 6.42 -4.26
N HIS A 151 -28.33 5.81 -3.36
CA HIS A 151 -28.91 4.97 -2.31
C HIS A 151 -29.26 5.75 -1.03
N GLN A 152 -29.20 7.10 -1.06
CA GLN A 152 -29.63 7.97 0.05
C GLN A 152 -28.97 7.59 1.40
N PHE A 153 -27.67 7.38 1.39
CA PHE A 153 -26.89 7.25 2.63
C PHE A 153 -26.75 8.63 3.30
N SER A 154 -26.78 8.67 4.63
CA SER A 154 -26.61 9.92 5.36
C SER A 154 -25.15 10.42 5.30
N ASP A 155 -24.97 11.74 5.33
CA ASP A 155 -23.64 12.35 5.47
C ASP A 155 -22.93 11.83 6.74
N PHE A 156 -23.69 11.57 7.80
CA PHE A 156 -23.13 11.04 9.05
C PHE A 156 -22.48 9.66 8.84
N PHE A 157 -23.09 8.79 8.03
CA PHE A 157 -22.50 7.50 7.64
C PHE A 157 -21.31 7.70 6.71
N SER A 158 -21.48 8.52 5.67
CA SER A 158 -20.45 8.73 4.66
C SER A 158 -19.19 9.31 5.26
N ASP A 159 -19.32 10.39 6.04
CA ASP A 159 -18.18 11.17 6.55
C ASP A 159 -17.54 10.55 7.80
N ASN A 160 -18.23 9.65 8.52
CA ASN A 160 -17.66 9.04 9.73
C ASN A 160 -17.34 7.55 9.59
N TYR A 161 -17.58 6.92 8.43
CA TYR A 161 -17.29 5.50 8.24
C TYR A 161 -16.65 5.22 6.88
N ILE A 162 -17.41 5.32 5.78
CA ILE A 162 -16.98 4.74 4.52
C ILE A 162 -15.91 5.57 3.80
N LEU A 163 -16.06 6.90 3.78
CA LEU A 163 -15.05 7.79 3.18
C LEU A 163 -13.75 7.79 4.00
N PRO A 164 -13.77 7.93 5.34
CA PRO A 164 -12.55 7.80 6.16
C PRO A 164 -11.85 6.45 6.02
N MET A 165 -12.60 5.36 5.90
CA MET A 165 -12.00 4.03 5.72
C MET A 165 -11.30 3.92 4.37
N GLY A 166 -11.92 4.39 3.28
CA GLY A 166 -11.29 4.45 1.96
C GLY A 166 -10.09 5.39 1.95
N ALA A 167 -10.22 6.58 2.53
CA ALA A 167 -9.14 7.56 2.65
C ALA A 167 -7.93 7.00 3.40
N ALA A 168 -8.16 6.23 4.48
CA ALA A 168 -7.11 5.57 5.22
C ALA A 168 -6.38 4.49 4.40
N ILE A 169 -7.09 3.78 3.51
CA ILE A 169 -6.54 2.70 2.68
C ILE A 169 -5.67 3.26 1.55
N TRP A 170 -6.11 4.32 0.87
CA TRP A 170 -5.45 4.85 -0.33
C TRP A 170 -4.80 6.22 -0.14
N SER A 171 -4.69 6.72 1.08
CA SER A 171 -4.08 8.02 1.41
C SER A 171 -4.66 9.19 0.60
N SER A 172 -5.97 9.14 0.33
CA SER A 172 -6.72 10.13 -0.46
C SER A 172 -7.56 11.04 0.43
N SER A 173 -7.86 12.27 0.01
CA SER A 173 -8.80 13.13 0.73
C SER A 173 -10.22 12.56 0.74
N LEU A 174 -11.08 13.01 1.64
CA LEU A 174 -12.50 12.59 1.65
C LEU A 174 -13.22 13.02 0.35
N ALA A 175 -12.83 14.17 -0.20
CA ALA A 175 -13.38 14.67 -1.47
C ALA A 175 -12.99 13.76 -2.64
N ASP A 176 -11.72 13.35 -2.73
CA ASP A 176 -11.24 12.42 -3.75
C ASP A 176 -11.92 11.05 -3.60
N MET A 177 -12.17 10.60 -2.35
CA MET A 177 -12.89 9.35 -2.12
C MET A 177 -14.34 9.38 -2.63
N ARG A 178 -15.01 10.53 -2.67
CA ARG A 178 -16.33 10.63 -3.33
C ARG A 178 -16.23 10.45 -4.84
N ALA A 179 -15.15 10.91 -5.47
CA ALA A 179 -14.87 10.72 -6.89
C ALA A 179 -14.26 9.35 -7.23
N PHE A 180 -13.95 8.54 -6.22
CA PHE A 180 -13.24 7.27 -6.38
C PHE A 180 -14.05 6.25 -7.20
N PRO A 181 -13.40 5.45 -8.08
CA PRO A 181 -14.07 4.47 -8.92
C PRO A 181 -14.77 3.39 -8.11
N LEU A 182 -16.11 3.32 -8.22
CA LEU A 182 -16.93 2.46 -7.38
C LEU A 182 -16.55 0.98 -7.47
N MET A 183 -16.41 0.44 -8.68
CA MET A 183 -16.13 -0.99 -8.85
C MET A 183 -14.79 -1.41 -8.30
N PHE A 184 -13.78 -0.55 -8.42
CA PHE A 184 -12.46 -0.79 -7.82
C PHE A 184 -12.56 -0.81 -6.28
N PHE A 185 -13.28 0.15 -5.70
CA PHE A 185 -13.57 0.22 -4.27
C PHE A 185 -14.32 -1.04 -3.77
N LEU A 186 -15.42 -1.41 -4.42
CA LEU A 186 -16.25 -2.53 -3.98
C LEU A 186 -15.52 -3.87 -4.07
N ARG A 187 -14.77 -4.12 -5.14
CA ARG A 187 -13.97 -5.34 -5.30
C ARG A 187 -12.90 -5.44 -4.22
N PHE A 188 -12.21 -4.35 -3.94
CA PHE A 188 -11.22 -4.32 -2.87
C PHE A 188 -11.86 -4.64 -1.51
N PHE A 189 -12.96 -3.97 -1.16
CA PHE A 189 -13.66 -4.19 0.11
C PHE A 189 -14.19 -5.62 0.24
N LEU A 190 -14.70 -6.20 -0.86
CA LEU A 190 -15.17 -7.58 -0.89
C LEU A 190 -14.02 -8.56 -0.65
N ASN A 191 -12.94 -8.43 -1.41
CA ASN A 191 -11.79 -9.34 -1.35
C ASN A 191 -11.09 -9.32 0.01
N HIS A 192 -10.97 -8.13 0.61
CA HIS A 192 -10.37 -7.96 1.94
C HIS A 192 -11.32 -8.24 3.10
N GLY A 193 -12.55 -8.72 2.85
CA GLY A 193 -13.53 -9.02 3.88
C GLY A 193 -14.00 -7.80 4.68
N LEU A 194 -13.82 -6.58 4.16
CA LEU A 194 -14.22 -5.34 4.85
C LEU A 194 -15.74 -5.14 4.86
N LEU A 195 -16.46 -5.82 3.97
CA LEU A 195 -17.93 -5.88 3.94
C LEU A 195 -18.50 -6.97 4.85
N ASP A 196 -17.65 -7.72 5.55
CA ASP A 196 -18.04 -8.78 6.45
C ASP A 196 -17.98 -8.34 7.91
N VAL A 197 -19.02 -8.67 8.68
CA VAL A 197 -19.01 -8.52 10.14
C VAL A 197 -18.29 -9.71 10.79
N MET A 198 -18.50 -10.90 10.21
CA MET A 198 -17.89 -12.18 10.60
C MET A 198 -17.07 -12.72 9.41
N ASN A 199 -16.23 -13.73 9.65
CA ASN A 199 -15.42 -14.36 8.60
C ASN A 199 -14.44 -13.35 7.92
N ARG A 200 -13.82 -12.51 8.72
CA ARG A 200 -12.74 -11.62 8.25
C ARG A 200 -11.45 -12.41 8.08
N PRO A 201 -10.56 -12.02 7.15
CA PRO A 201 -9.24 -12.62 7.03
C PRO A 201 -8.42 -12.43 8.32
N GLN A 202 -7.54 -13.37 8.62
CA GLN A 202 -6.56 -13.21 9.66
C GLN A 202 -5.41 -12.34 9.13
N TRP A 203 -5.06 -11.31 9.87
CA TRP A 203 -3.93 -10.43 9.57
C TRP A 203 -2.68 -10.87 10.30
N TYR A 204 -1.54 -10.60 9.69
CA TYR A 204 -0.22 -10.96 10.17
C TYR A 204 0.76 -9.80 10.03
N VAL A 205 1.78 -9.80 10.87
CA VAL A 205 3.00 -8.99 10.74
C VAL A 205 4.20 -9.93 10.57
N ILE A 206 5.26 -9.46 9.93
CA ILE A 206 6.51 -10.24 9.84
C ILE A 206 7.19 -10.23 11.21
N LYS A 207 7.61 -11.40 11.67
CA LYS A 207 8.36 -11.56 12.92
C LYS A 207 9.70 -10.80 12.87
N GLY A 208 9.88 -9.85 13.78
CA GLY A 208 11.09 -9.02 13.82
C GLY A 208 11.01 -7.76 12.94
N GLY A 209 9.81 -7.45 12.41
CA GLY A 209 9.55 -6.32 11.52
C GLY A 209 9.68 -6.69 10.03
N SER A 210 9.10 -5.86 9.18
CA SER A 210 9.02 -6.13 7.73
C SER A 210 10.39 -6.32 7.07
N ARG A 211 11.40 -5.59 7.52
CA ARG A 211 12.80 -5.71 7.03
C ARG A 211 13.39 -7.12 7.21
N ALA A 212 12.87 -7.92 8.13
CA ALA A 212 13.46 -9.22 8.49
C ALA A 212 13.45 -10.24 7.35
N TYR A 213 12.59 -10.12 6.35
CA TYR A 213 12.59 -11.02 5.20
C TYR A 213 13.66 -10.70 4.13
N ILE A 214 14.19 -9.46 4.10
CA ILE A 214 15.11 -9.00 3.04
C ILE A 214 16.38 -9.85 2.95
N PRO A 215 17.11 -10.17 4.04
CA PRO A 215 18.31 -11.00 3.96
C PRO A 215 18.06 -12.38 3.36
N SER A 216 16.97 -13.04 3.77
CA SER A 216 16.60 -14.36 3.23
C SER A 216 16.22 -14.29 1.75
N LEU A 217 15.47 -13.25 1.36
CA LEU A 217 15.03 -13.05 -0.02
C LEU A 217 16.21 -12.75 -0.97
N THR A 218 17.20 -12.00 -0.49
CA THR A 218 18.34 -11.56 -1.31
C THR A 218 19.55 -12.47 -1.25
N GLN A 219 19.54 -13.53 -0.44
CA GLN A 219 20.70 -14.39 -0.17
C GLN A 219 21.41 -14.87 -1.45
N GLY A 220 20.67 -15.16 -2.53
CA GLY A 220 21.24 -15.66 -3.79
C GLY A 220 21.80 -14.58 -4.72
N PHE A 221 21.55 -13.28 -4.44
CA PHE A 221 21.93 -12.18 -5.33
C PHE A 221 22.26 -10.87 -4.60
N ALA A 222 22.58 -10.92 -3.31
CA ALA A 222 22.92 -9.73 -2.53
C ALA A 222 24.13 -8.97 -3.12
N ASP A 223 25.10 -9.66 -3.69
CA ASP A 223 26.27 -9.10 -4.36
C ASP A 223 25.94 -8.39 -5.69
N LYS A 224 24.75 -8.59 -6.22
CA LYS A 224 24.23 -7.97 -7.44
C LYS A 224 23.49 -6.65 -7.19
N ILE A 225 23.27 -6.27 -5.94
CA ILE A 225 22.56 -5.05 -5.54
C ILE A 225 23.56 -3.93 -5.36
N ARG A 226 23.35 -2.84 -6.08
CA ARG A 226 24.17 -1.61 -6.02
C ARG A 226 23.38 -0.50 -5.34
N LEU A 227 23.72 -0.22 -4.09
CA LEU A 227 23.17 0.91 -3.32
C LEU A 227 23.80 2.24 -3.76
N ASN A 228 23.17 3.36 -3.41
CA ASN A 228 23.64 4.71 -3.78
C ASN A 228 23.94 4.83 -5.30
N SER A 229 23.11 4.14 -6.09
CA SER A 229 23.29 4.04 -7.54
C SER A 229 22.03 4.50 -8.28
N PRO A 230 21.66 5.80 -8.15
CA PRO A 230 20.50 6.33 -8.86
C PRO A 230 20.72 6.21 -10.37
N VAL A 231 19.74 5.61 -11.04
CA VAL A 231 19.71 5.60 -12.50
C VAL A 231 19.22 6.95 -12.97
N GLU A 232 20.04 7.61 -13.77
CA GLU A 232 19.79 8.96 -14.27
C GLU A 232 19.04 8.93 -15.62
N LYS A 233 19.37 7.91 -16.45
CA LYS A 233 18.86 7.83 -17.80
C LYS A 233 18.91 6.39 -18.33
N VAL A 234 17.91 6.03 -19.10
CA VAL A 234 17.80 4.78 -19.85
C VAL A 234 17.66 5.11 -21.34
N VAL A 235 18.49 4.49 -22.17
CA VAL A 235 18.46 4.65 -23.64
C VAL A 235 18.33 3.28 -24.27
N ARG A 236 17.34 3.11 -25.14
CA ARG A 236 17.02 1.83 -25.77
C ARG A 236 17.47 1.79 -27.22
N SER A 237 17.76 0.60 -27.71
CA SER A 237 18.09 0.32 -29.10
C SER A 237 17.54 -1.05 -29.50
N GLU A 238 17.68 -1.43 -30.75
CA GLU A 238 17.35 -2.79 -31.24
C GLU A 238 18.22 -3.89 -30.60
N GLN A 239 19.37 -3.55 -30.05
CA GLN A 239 20.37 -4.48 -29.53
C GLN A 239 20.32 -4.63 -27.99
N GLY A 240 19.51 -3.82 -27.30
CA GLY A 240 19.42 -3.81 -25.85
C GLY A 240 19.32 -2.39 -25.29
N VAL A 241 19.71 -2.25 -24.01
CA VAL A 241 19.46 -1.06 -23.21
C VAL A 241 20.76 -0.55 -22.57
N ALA A 242 21.03 0.74 -22.69
CA ALA A 242 22.11 1.44 -21.97
C ALA A 242 21.56 2.10 -20.71
N ILE A 243 22.11 1.74 -19.56
CA ILE A 243 21.78 2.31 -18.24
C ILE A 243 22.88 3.30 -17.84
N TYR A 244 22.48 4.52 -17.52
CA TYR A 244 23.38 5.56 -17.00
C TYR A 244 23.12 5.72 -15.50
N ALA A 245 24.15 5.43 -14.70
CA ALA A 245 24.11 5.58 -13.23
C ALA A 245 25.49 6.01 -12.73
N ASN A 246 25.55 6.99 -11.81
CA ASN A 246 26.78 7.51 -11.23
C ASN A 246 27.82 7.94 -12.29
N GLY A 247 27.38 8.55 -13.40
CA GLY A 247 28.23 8.99 -14.48
C GLY A 247 28.84 7.85 -15.34
N GLN A 248 28.43 6.61 -15.14
CA GLN A 248 28.85 5.44 -15.92
C GLN A 248 27.72 4.94 -16.81
N CYS A 249 28.08 4.35 -17.95
CA CYS A 249 27.15 3.74 -18.89
C CYS A 249 27.43 2.23 -18.95
N GLU A 250 26.39 1.40 -18.76
CA GLU A 250 26.48 -0.05 -18.81
C GLU A 250 25.37 -0.63 -19.69
N TRP A 251 25.69 -1.66 -20.50
CA TRP A 251 24.75 -2.30 -21.42
C TRP A 251 24.12 -3.57 -20.82
N PHE A 252 22.81 -3.71 -21.09
CA PHE A 252 21.98 -4.84 -20.69
C PHE A 252 21.12 -5.32 -21.85
N ASP A 253 20.72 -6.60 -21.82
CA ASP A 253 19.81 -7.17 -22.79
C ASP A 253 18.36 -6.70 -22.55
N GLU A 254 17.98 -6.56 -21.28
CA GLU A 254 16.64 -6.13 -20.84
C GLU A 254 16.74 -5.19 -19.62
N VAL A 255 15.74 -4.33 -19.47
CA VAL A 255 15.56 -3.51 -18.26
C VAL A 255 14.18 -3.72 -17.65
N ILE A 256 14.14 -3.83 -16.32
CA ILE A 256 12.92 -3.90 -15.52
C ILE A 256 12.84 -2.66 -14.62
N PHE A 257 11.87 -1.80 -14.86
CA PHE A 257 11.54 -0.69 -13.96
C PHE A 257 10.68 -1.22 -12.82
N ALA A 258 11.25 -1.29 -11.63
CA ALA A 258 10.60 -1.70 -10.39
C ALA A 258 10.50 -0.54 -9.39
N CYS A 259 10.43 0.67 -9.91
CA CYS A 259 10.23 1.94 -9.21
C CYS A 259 8.85 2.53 -9.51
N HIS A 260 8.57 3.76 -9.08
CA HIS A 260 7.32 4.44 -9.40
C HIS A 260 7.19 4.70 -10.91
N SER A 261 5.96 4.75 -11.43
CA SER A 261 5.68 4.98 -12.86
C SER A 261 6.20 6.32 -13.36
N ASP A 262 6.06 7.38 -12.57
CA ASP A 262 6.57 8.72 -12.86
C ASP A 262 8.10 8.75 -12.92
N GLN A 263 8.78 8.05 -12.00
CA GLN A 263 10.23 7.89 -12.01
C GLN A 263 10.70 7.08 -13.22
N ALA A 264 10.01 5.99 -13.55
CA ALA A 264 10.32 5.19 -14.73
C ALA A 264 10.22 6.04 -16.01
N LEU A 265 9.13 6.80 -16.15
CA LEU A 265 8.92 7.69 -17.28
C LEU A 265 10.00 8.78 -17.38
N ALA A 266 10.39 9.37 -16.25
CA ALA A 266 11.42 10.42 -16.19
C ALA A 266 12.81 9.91 -16.61
N MET A 267 13.14 8.63 -16.35
CA MET A 267 14.41 8.02 -16.73
C MET A 267 14.45 7.63 -18.22
N LEU A 268 13.30 7.38 -18.86
CA LEU A 268 13.24 7.02 -20.29
C LEU A 268 13.47 8.23 -21.17
N SER A 269 14.58 8.24 -21.93
CA SER A 269 14.91 9.34 -22.84
C SER A 269 14.15 9.30 -24.17
N ASP A 270 13.56 8.16 -24.48
CA ASP A 270 12.94 7.80 -25.76
C ASP A 270 11.56 7.16 -25.56
N ALA A 271 10.87 7.56 -24.49
CA ALA A 271 9.55 7.04 -24.16
C ALA A 271 8.59 7.17 -25.37
N SER A 272 7.94 6.07 -25.71
CA SER A 272 6.91 6.04 -26.76
C SER A 272 5.68 6.83 -26.34
N SER A 273 4.82 7.19 -27.29
CA SER A 273 3.54 7.84 -26.97
C SER A 273 2.64 6.98 -26.07
N CYS A 274 2.69 5.65 -26.24
CA CYS A 274 1.94 4.69 -25.44
C CYS A 274 2.45 4.65 -23.99
N GLU A 275 3.77 4.58 -23.78
CA GLU A 275 4.38 4.63 -22.45
C GLU A 275 4.09 5.94 -21.74
N ASN A 276 4.21 7.07 -22.45
CA ASN A 276 3.85 8.39 -21.92
C ASN A 276 2.39 8.42 -21.47
N ASP A 277 1.46 7.97 -22.30
CA ASP A 277 0.03 7.98 -22.01
C ASP A 277 -0.30 7.08 -20.81
N ILE A 278 0.25 5.88 -20.75
CA ILE A 278 -0.04 4.92 -19.69
C ILE A 278 0.62 5.34 -18.35
N LEU A 279 1.93 5.61 -18.35
CA LEU A 279 2.68 5.85 -17.12
C LEU A 279 2.37 7.20 -16.48
N SER A 280 2.08 8.24 -17.26
CA SER A 280 1.72 9.57 -16.75
C SER A 280 0.35 9.60 -16.04
N ASN A 281 -0.55 8.66 -16.36
CA ASN A 281 -1.84 8.55 -15.69
C ASN A 281 -1.78 7.86 -14.31
N MET A 282 -0.61 7.36 -13.92
CA MET A 282 -0.39 6.73 -12.60
C MET A 282 0.36 7.70 -11.68
N ALA A 283 -0.36 8.70 -11.17
CA ALA A 283 0.19 9.73 -10.30
C ALA A 283 0.51 9.20 -8.89
N TYR A 284 1.40 9.90 -8.20
CA TYR A 284 1.76 9.62 -6.81
C TYR A 284 1.49 10.83 -5.92
N GLN A 285 1.00 10.55 -4.70
CA GLN A 285 0.78 11.53 -3.65
C GLN A 285 1.84 11.37 -2.56
N ALA A 286 2.56 12.45 -2.25
CA ALA A 286 3.46 12.51 -1.11
C ALA A 286 2.67 12.54 0.21
N ASN A 287 3.11 11.76 1.19
CA ASN A 287 2.56 11.72 2.52
C ASN A 287 3.69 11.90 3.54
N ASP A 288 3.52 12.83 4.46
CA ASP A 288 4.40 12.95 5.61
C ASP A 288 4.12 11.83 6.60
N VAL A 289 5.16 11.17 7.06
CA VAL A 289 5.06 10.02 7.99
C VAL A 289 5.97 10.28 9.18
N VAL A 290 5.40 10.23 10.38
CA VAL A 290 6.11 10.47 11.63
C VAL A 290 6.02 9.26 12.53
N LEU A 291 7.17 8.71 12.94
CA LEU A 291 7.28 7.76 14.03
C LEU A 291 7.48 8.54 15.34
N HIS A 292 6.59 8.34 16.31
CA HIS A 292 6.57 9.11 17.55
C HIS A 292 5.93 8.33 18.72
N THR A 293 5.99 8.92 19.92
CA THR A 293 5.35 8.41 21.15
C THR A 293 4.25 9.32 21.68
N ASP A 294 3.79 10.29 20.91
CA ASP A 294 2.70 11.17 21.30
C ASP A 294 1.34 10.51 21.09
N THR A 295 0.57 10.35 22.18
CA THR A 295 -0.77 9.74 22.13
C THR A 295 -1.90 10.75 22.00
N SER A 296 -1.62 12.05 21.89
CA SER A 296 -2.64 13.11 21.76
C SER A 296 -3.45 13.00 20.48
N VAL A 297 -2.84 12.47 19.42
CA VAL A 297 -3.47 12.23 18.11
C VAL A 297 -4.38 11.00 18.07
N LEU A 298 -4.29 10.11 19.08
CA LEU A 298 -5.18 8.96 19.23
C LEU A 298 -6.55 9.40 19.79
N PRO A 299 -7.59 8.53 19.73
CA PRO A 299 -8.85 8.81 20.41
C PRO A 299 -8.65 9.16 21.89
N LYS A 300 -9.42 10.12 22.40
CA LYS A 300 -9.35 10.56 23.81
C LYS A 300 -9.66 9.41 24.78
N ARG A 301 -10.49 8.46 24.33
CA ARG A 301 -10.82 7.26 25.09
C ARG A 301 -9.94 6.09 24.68
N LYS A 302 -9.17 5.56 25.62
CA LYS A 302 -8.33 4.36 25.35
C LYS A 302 -9.13 3.15 24.86
N SER A 303 -10.41 3.02 25.27
CA SER A 303 -11.30 1.96 24.75
C SER A 303 -11.67 2.11 23.29
N ALA A 304 -11.43 3.26 22.66
CA ALA A 304 -11.59 3.50 21.24
C ALA A 304 -10.28 3.32 20.44
N TRP A 305 -9.14 3.09 21.11
CA TRP A 305 -7.88 2.87 20.41
C TRP A 305 -7.95 1.61 19.55
N ALA A 306 -7.47 1.72 18.34
CA ALA A 306 -7.42 0.65 17.36
C ALA A 306 -6.00 0.55 16.77
N SER A 307 -5.75 -0.47 15.99
CA SER A 307 -4.52 -0.55 15.19
C SER A 307 -4.41 0.61 14.18
N TRP A 308 -5.55 1.03 13.60
CA TRP A 308 -5.68 2.18 12.69
C TRP A 308 -6.62 3.20 13.33
N ASN A 309 -6.15 4.43 13.55
CA ASN A 309 -6.92 5.48 14.21
C ASN A 309 -7.02 6.69 13.27
N TYR A 310 -8.20 6.94 12.74
CA TYR A 310 -8.47 8.05 11.82
C TYR A 310 -8.95 9.27 12.61
N LEU A 311 -8.32 10.40 12.39
CA LEU A 311 -8.71 11.68 12.98
C LEU A 311 -9.40 12.55 11.94
N LEU A 312 -10.64 12.94 12.23
CA LEU A 312 -11.42 13.90 11.46
C LEU A 312 -11.46 15.25 12.18
N GLU A 313 -11.17 16.28 11.43
CA GLU A 313 -11.39 17.65 11.84
C GLU A 313 -12.77 18.13 11.41
N GLY A 314 -13.57 18.72 11.66
CA GLY A 314 -14.83 19.18 11.04
C GLY A 314 -14.58 20.31 10.03
N GLY A 315 -15.62 20.60 9.27
CA GLY A 315 -15.65 21.71 8.32
C GLY A 315 -15.17 21.34 6.90
N GLU A 316 -15.33 22.30 5.97
CA GLU A 316 -15.02 22.11 4.54
C GLU A 316 -13.52 21.86 4.29
N GLU A 317 -12.65 22.50 5.06
CA GLU A 317 -11.21 22.31 4.98
C GLU A 317 -10.80 20.85 5.29
N GLY A 318 -11.48 20.21 6.25
CA GLY A 318 -11.24 18.81 6.61
C GLY A 318 -11.57 17.82 5.48
N LEU A 319 -12.47 18.18 4.56
CA LEU A 319 -12.82 17.32 3.40
C LEU A 319 -11.72 17.29 2.33
N GLN A 320 -10.97 18.35 2.19
CA GLN A 320 -9.90 18.49 1.20
C GLN A 320 -8.53 18.04 1.74
N ARG A 321 -8.40 17.91 3.04
CA ARG A 321 -7.13 17.55 3.69
C ARG A 321 -6.80 16.08 3.43
N LEU A 322 -5.50 15.79 3.29
CA LEU A 322 -5.01 14.40 3.26
C LEU A 322 -5.36 13.70 4.58
N PRO A 323 -5.54 12.39 4.57
CA PRO A 323 -5.99 11.64 5.73
C PRO A 323 -5.01 11.74 6.89
N SER A 324 -5.50 12.09 8.06
CA SER A 324 -4.76 11.98 9.31
C SER A 324 -5.01 10.58 9.92
N LEU A 325 -4.07 9.68 9.69
CA LEU A 325 -4.15 8.29 10.13
C LEU A 325 -2.97 7.98 11.06
N THR A 326 -3.28 7.44 12.23
CA THR A 326 -2.27 7.00 13.21
C THR A 326 -2.35 5.49 13.41
N TYR A 327 -1.27 4.79 13.07
CA TYR A 327 -1.07 3.37 13.39
C TYR A 327 -0.58 3.23 14.83
N ASN A 328 -1.22 2.34 15.61
CA ASN A 328 -0.75 1.95 16.93
C ASN A 328 0.13 0.70 16.79
N MET A 329 1.42 0.90 16.84
CA MET A 329 2.38 -0.17 16.58
C MET A 329 2.46 -1.20 17.72
N ASN A 330 2.10 -0.81 18.95
CA ASN A 330 2.02 -1.77 20.06
C ASN A 330 0.94 -2.83 19.83
N ILE A 331 -0.19 -2.44 19.19
CA ILE A 331 -1.23 -3.40 18.78
C ILE A 331 -0.76 -4.22 17.59
N LEU A 332 -0.22 -3.55 16.54
CA LEU A 332 0.14 -4.21 15.28
C LEU A 332 1.33 -5.16 15.41
N GLN A 333 2.41 -4.72 16.04
CA GLN A 333 3.66 -5.50 16.17
C GLN A 333 3.80 -6.19 17.54
N HIS A 334 2.77 -6.16 18.39
CA HIS A 334 2.80 -6.75 19.76
C HIS A 334 3.96 -6.23 20.61
N ILE A 335 4.23 -4.91 20.53
CA ILE A 335 5.34 -4.31 21.27
C ILE A 335 4.94 -4.17 22.73
N ASP A 336 5.65 -4.92 23.60
CA ASP A 336 5.52 -4.78 25.06
C ASP A 336 6.41 -3.61 25.53
N SER A 337 5.78 -2.49 25.83
CA SER A 337 6.46 -1.27 26.26
C SER A 337 5.53 -0.38 27.07
N SER A 338 6.12 0.39 28.00
CA SER A 338 5.41 1.47 28.69
C SER A 338 5.08 2.66 27.78
N HIS A 339 5.75 2.75 26.62
CA HIS A 339 5.51 3.75 25.59
C HIS A 339 4.56 3.23 24.53
N THR A 340 3.70 4.09 23.99
CA THR A 340 2.87 3.78 22.82
C THR A 340 3.57 4.33 21.59
N PHE A 341 4.00 3.44 20.71
CA PHE A 341 4.61 3.81 19.43
C PHE A 341 3.51 4.05 18.40
N CYS A 342 3.56 5.22 17.80
CA CYS A 342 2.63 5.68 16.77
C CYS A 342 3.37 5.96 15.48
N VAL A 343 2.78 5.57 14.36
CA VAL A 343 3.18 6.02 13.03
C VAL A 343 2.01 6.82 12.46
N THR A 344 2.21 8.12 12.29
CA THR A 344 1.13 9.04 11.89
C THR A 344 1.41 9.64 10.52
N LEU A 345 0.38 9.66 9.67
CA LEU A 345 0.40 10.26 8.35
C LEU A 345 -0.23 11.65 8.37
N ASN A 346 0.43 12.59 7.67
CA ASN A 346 -0.09 13.93 7.31
C ASN A 346 -0.56 14.77 8.50
N ARG A 347 0.16 14.69 9.63
CA ARG A 347 -0.19 15.41 10.85
C ARG A 347 1.04 15.81 11.69
N THR A 348 2.14 16.08 11.07
CA THR A 348 3.42 16.38 11.75
C THR A 348 3.29 17.56 12.71
N GLU A 349 2.52 18.59 12.33
CA GLU A 349 2.35 19.84 13.06
C GLU A 349 1.65 19.70 14.42
N ASP A 350 0.89 18.62 14.64
CA ASP A 350 0.17 18.40 15.88
C ASP A 350 0.87 17.44 16.87
N ILE A 351 2.02 16.91 16.45
CA ILE A 351 2.81 16.00 17.28
C ILE A 351 3.82 16.81 18.09
N ASP A 352 3.88 16.56 19.38
CA ASP A 352 4.91 17.14 20.27
C ASP A 352 6.31 16.81 19.74
N GLU A 353 7.07 17.82 19.34
CA GLU A 353 8.42 17.68 18.74
C GLU A 353 9.35 16.83 19.61
N ASN A 354 9.22 16.91 20.96
CA ASN A 354 10.05 16.12 21.90
C ASN A 354 9.71 14.62 21.88
N LYS A 355 8.61 14.23 21.26
CA LYS A 355 8.16 12.83 21.15
C LYS A 355 8.36 12.26 19.76
N ILE A 356 8.84 13.06 18.82
CA ILE A 356 9.17 12.61 17.46
C ILE A 356 10.47 11.81 17.50
N LEU A 357 10.43 10.60 16.96
CA LEU A 357 11.57 9.70 16.86
C LEU A 357 12.20 9.74 15.47
N ARG A 358 11.38 9.73 14.41
CA ARG A 358 11.82 9.82 13.00
C ARG A 358 10.72 10.45 12.14
N GLN A 359 11.14 11.03 11.02
CA GLN A 359 10.25 11.59 9.99
C GLN A 359 10.65 11.07 8.61
N PHE A 360 9.64 10.81 7.77
CA PHE A 360 9.81 10.31 6.41
C PHE A 360 8.79 10.97 5.48
N THR A 361 9.04 10.91 4.17
CA THR A 361 8.04 11.19 3.15
C THR A 361 7.88 9.93 2.31
N TYR A 362 6.67 9.36 2.30
CA TYR A 362 6.33 8.23 1.44
C TYR A 362 5.38 8.65 0.34
N HIS A 363 5.56 8.09 -0.84
CA HIS A 363 4.73 8.38 -1.99
C HIS A 363 3.82 7.17 -2.26
N HIS A 364 2.51 7.42 -2.27
CA HIS A 364 1.51 6.39 -2.55
C HIS A 364 0.85 6.64 -3.91
N PRO A 365 0.55 5.58 -4.70
CA PRO A 365 -0.15 5.73 -5.97
C PRO A 365 -1.57 6.25 -5.75
N VAL A 366 -2.00 7.15 -6.63
CA VAL A 366 -3.35 7.72 -6.64
C VAL A 366 -4.21 6.97 -7.66
N PHE A 367 -5.37 6.50 -7.22
CA PHE A 367 -6.29 5.75 -8.06
C PHE A 367 -7.45 6.62 -8.53
N THR A 368 -7.52 6.83 -9.85
CA THR A 368 -8.56 7.59 -10.55
C THR A 368 -9.16 6.72 -11.66
N MET A 369 -10.19 7.20 -12.34
CA MET A 369 -10.75 6.51 -13.50
C MET A 369 -9.69 6.33 -14.60
N GLU A 370 -8.85 7.35 -14.80
CA GLU A 370 -7.77 7.37 -15.79
C GLU A 370 -6.67 6.36 -15.44
N SER A 371 -6.25 6.30 -14.17
CA SER A 371 -5.22 5.35 -13.75
C SER A 371 -5.70 3.90 -13.87
N ILE A 372 -6.97 3.62 -13.55
CA ILE A 372 -7.55 2.28 -13.71
C ILE A 372 -7.68 1.91 -15.19
N ALA A 373 -8.05 2.85 -16.06
CA ALA A 373 -8.04 2.62 -17.51
C ALA A 373 -6.62 2.34 -18.03
N ALA A 374 -5.62 3.07 -17.53
CA ALA A 374 -4.21 2.85 -17.85
C ALA A 374 -3.71 1.47 -17.38
N GLN A 375 -4.09 1.02 -16.18
CA GLN A 375 -3.76 -0.34 -15.70
C GLN A 375 -4.20 -1.45 -16.65
N GLN A 376 -5.38 -1.30 -17.27
CA GLN A 376 -5.91 -2.30 -18.21
C GLN A 376 -5.11 -2.39 -19.51
N ARG A 377 -4.32 -1.37 -19.81
CA ARG A 377 -3.46 -1.28 -21.00
C ARG A 377 -2.01 -1.70 -20.73
N LYS A 378 -1.74 -2.27 -19.56
CA LYS A 378 -0.42 -2.72 -19.10
C LYS A 378 0.35 -3.50 -20.18
N GLU A 379 -0.31 -4.44 -20.84
CA GLU A 379 0.31 -5.34 -21.83
C GLU A 379 0.78 -4.62 -23.11
N GLU A 380 0.30 -3.38 -23.37
CA GLU A 380 0.71 -2.60 -24.54
C GLU A 380 2.17 -2.12 -24.46
N ILE A 381 2.72 -2.04 -23.23
CA ILE A 381 4.09 -1.54 -23.00
C ILE A 381 5.04 -2.61 -22.43
N GLN A 382 4.53 -3.78 -22.03
CA GLN A 382 5.38 -4.84 -21.47
C GLN A 382 6.22 -5.54 -22.53
N GLY A 383 7.52 -5.64 -22.29
CA GLY A 383 8.48 -6.33 -23.17
C GLY A 383 8.79 -5.59 -24.48
N ALA A 384 8.20 -4.41 -24.71
CA ALA A 384 8.50 -3.56 -25.85
C ALA A 384 9.88 -2.91 -25.68
N GLN A 385 10.67 -2.83 -26.74
CA GLN A 385 12.00 -2.21 -26.73
C GLN A 385 12.88 -2.66 -25.52
N HIS A 386 12.88 -3.95 -25.22
CA HIS A 386 13.66 -4.53 -24.10
C HIS A 386 13.29 -3.98 -22.71
N THR A 387 12.05 -3.54 -22.53
CA THR A 387 11.64 -2.81 -21.33
C THR A 387 10.42 -3.44 -20.66
N TRP A 388 10.47 -3.57 -19.34
CA TRP A 388 9.42 -4.12 -18.50
C TRP A 388 9.13 -3.18 -17.33
N PHE A 389 7.88 -3.18 -16.86
CA PHE A 389 7.43 -2.33 -15.77
C PHE A 389 6.69 -3.15 -14.73
N CYS A 390 7.14 -3.12 -13.48
CA CYS A 390 6.44 -3.71 -12.35
C CYS A 390 6.35 -2.70 -11.19
N GLY A 391 5.37 -2.90 -10.34
CA GLY A 391 5.07 -2.04 -9.20
C GLY A 391 3.66 -2.27 -8.70
N ALA A 392 3.39 -1.91 -7.45
CA ALA A 392 2.07 -2.07 -6.84
C ALA A 392 0.98 -1.24 -7.56
N TYR A 393 1.38 -0.18 -8.26
CA TYR A 393 0.47 0.69 -9.03
C TYR A 393 -0.26 0.00 -10.18
N TRP A 394 0.20 -1.19 -10.61
CA TRP A 394 -0.49 -1.97 -11.63
C TRP A 394 -1.77 -2.67 -11.14
N TYR A 395 -2.03 -2.65 -9.83
CA TYR A 395 -3.19 -3.27 -9.20
C TYR A 395 -3.78 -2.37 -8.10
N ASN A 396 -3.90 -2.84 -6.86
CA ASN A 396 -4.55 -2.08 -5.78
C ASN A 396 -3.60 -1.20 -4.94
N GLY A 397 -2.29 -1.27 -5.17
CA GLY A 397 -1.29 -0.46 -4.49
C GLY A 397 -0.64 -1.11 -3.25
N PHE A 398 -0.84 -2.40 -3.02
CA PHE A 398 -0.35 -3.12 -1.85
C PHE A 398 0.88 -3.99 -2.14
N HIS A 399 1.46 -4.54 -1.07
CA HIS A 399 2.67 -5.36 -1.16
C HIS A 399 2.48 -6.60 -2.05
N GLU A 400 1.34 -7.29 -1.92
CA GLU A 400 0.95 -8.38 -2.82
C GLU A 400 0.92 -7.95 -4.29
N ASP A 401 0.42 -6.75 -4.55
CA ASP A 401 0.33 -6.22 -5.92
C ASP A 401 1.72 -5.96 -6.51
N GLY A 402 2.66 -5.55 -5.66
CA GLY A 402 4.07 -5.44 -6.03
C GLY A 402 4.67 -6.79 -6.40
N VAL A 403 4.42 -7.84 -5.61
CA VAL A 403 4.84 -9.22 -5.90
C VAL A 403 4.17 -9.72 -7.17
N ARG A 404 2.85 -9.58 -7.30
CA ARG A 404 2.06 -10.02 -8.44
C ARG A 404 2.57 -9.40 -9.75
N SER A 405 2.77 -8.08 -9.77
CA SER A 405 3.25 -7.39 -10.96
C SER A 405 4.67 -7.82 -11.37
N ALA A 406 5.52 -8.11 -10.40
CA ALA A 406 6.86 -8.66 -10.65
C ALA A 406 6.79 -10.07 -11.24
N LEU A 407 5.91 -10.93 -10.73
CA LEU A 407 5.69 -12.27 -11.30
C LEU A 407 5.15 -12.22 -12.73
N ASP A 408 4.31 -11.23 -13.08
CA ASP A 408 3.89 -11.02 -14.46
C ASP A 408 5.09 -10.71 -15.36
N VAL A 409 6.01 -9.85 -14.90
CA VAL A 409 7.24 -9.51 -15.64
C VAL A 409 8.15 -10.74 -15.77
N VAL A 410 8.40 -11.47 -14.67
CA VAL A 410 9.21 -12.71 -14.70
C VAL A 410 8.67 -13.70 -15.73
N LYS A 411 7.36 -13.91 -15.74
CA LYS A 411 6.67 -14.78 -16.71
C LYS A 411 6.78 -14.23 -18.14
N GLY A 412 6.66 -12.91 -18.32
CA GLY A 412 6.80 -12.27 -19.64
C GLY A 412 8.22 -12.38 -20.20
N VAL A 413 9.25 -12.18 -19.36
CA VAL A 413 10.66 -12.37 -19.73
C VAL A 413 10.91 -13.81 -20.16
N ALA A 414 10.47 -14.80 -19.38
CA ALA A 414 10.62 -16.21 -19.71
C ALA A 414 9.91 -16.57 -21.03
N ALA A 415 8.69 -16.08 -21.24
CA ALA A 415 7.94 -16.33 -22.48
C ALA A 415 8.59 -15.72 -23.71
N LYS A 416 9.08 -14.46 -23.61
CA LYS A 416 9.77 -13.76 -24.71
C LYS A 416 11.03 -14.48 -25.17
N HIS A 417 11.72 -15.15 -24.25
CA HIS A 417 13.00 -15.81 -24.53
C HIS A 417 12.90 -17.35 -24.62
N ASN A 418 11.68 -17.91 -24.71
CA ASN A 418 11.41 -19.36 -24.79
C ASN A 418 12.01 -20.16 -23.64
N GLU A 419 12.06 -19.57 -22.45
CA GLU A 419 12.59 -20.19 -21.24
C GLU A 419 11.47 -20.91 -20.46
N LYS A 420 11.81 -21.97 -19.74
CA LYS A 420 10.86 -22.59 -18.81
C LYS A 420 10.75 -21.71 -17.58
N SER A 421 9.55 -21.18 -17.36
CA SER A 421 9.21 -20.52 -16.10
C SER A 421 8.68 -21.55 -15.12
N ASP A 422 9.48 -21.91 -14.12
CA ASP A 422 9.03 -22.73 -12.97
C ASP A 422 8.17 -21.91 -11.98
N THR A 423 7.89 -20.68 -12.32
CA THR A 423 7.08 -19.75 -11.50
C THR A 423 5.63 -20.18 -11.54
N LEU A 424 5.22 -21.02 -10.61
CA LEU A 424 3.82 -21.33 -10.36
C LEU A 424 3.15 -20.13 -9.73
N TYR A 425 2.49 -19.38 -10.57
CA TYR A 425 1.67 -18.25 -10.21
C TYR A 425 0.37 -18.75 -9.57
N GLU A 426 0.15 -18.46 -8.31
CA GLU A 426 -1.15 -18.68 -7.69
C GLU A 426 -2.07 -17.50 -8.02
N GLN A 427 -3.14 -17.78 -8.77
CA GLN A 427 -4.20 -16.80 -9.00
C GLN A 427 -4.93 -16.58 -7.68
N GLY A 428 -4.52 -15.54 -6.97
CA GLY A 428 -5.35 -15.00 -5.90
C GLY A 428 -6.65 -14.47 -6.49
N ALA A 429 -7.74 -14.54 -5.72
CA ALA A 429 -9.02 -13.97 -6.10
C ALA A 429 -8.84 -12.50 -6.52
N ALA A 430 -9.15 -12.21 -7.78
CA ALA A 430 -9.05 -10.91 -8.40
C ALA A 430 -10.09 -9.93 -7.84
#